data_a0d8fe53f011bea927bbfe29bc329bef
#
_entry.id   a0d8fe53f011bea927bbfe29bc329bef
#
_cell.length_a   1.000
_cell.length_b   1.000
_cell.length_c   1.000
_cell.angle_alpha   90.00
_cell.angle_beta   90.00
_cell.angle_gamma   90.00
#
_symmetry.space_group_name_H-M   'P 1'
#
loop_
_entity.id
_entity.type
_entity.pdbx_description
1 polymer ?
#
loop_
_entity_poly.entity_id
_entity_poly.type
_entity_poly.pdbx_seq_one_letter_code
_entity_poly.pdbx_strand_id
1 'polypeptide(L)' 'MSKYNALWEHIQKSGQSSLKLTFEEIEEAAGVPIDHSFLKHKKELAEYGYQVGKISMKEQTVLFSRTQ' A
#
# COMPACT_ATOMS: atom_id res chain seq x y z
N MET A 1 -0.10 -13.02 -10.32
CA MET A 1 0.19 -11.60 -10.18
C MET A 1 -0.98 -10.88 -9.52
N SER A 2 -0.66 -9.98 -8.61
CA SER A 2 -1.67 -9.22 -7.90
C SER A 2 -2.03 -7.95 -8.68
N LYS A 3 -3.28 -7.53 -8.59
CA LYS A 3 -3.69 -6.27 -9.21
C LYS A 3 -3.06 -5.06 -8.51
N TYR A 4 -2.47 -5.27 -7.33
CA TYR A 4 -1.79 -4.21 -6.59
C TYR A 4 -0.29 -4.23 -6.75
N ASN A 5 0.22 -5.00 -7.68
CA ASN A 5 1.65 -5.15 -7.88
C ASN A 5 2.34 -3.82 -8.15
N ALA A 6 1.73 -2.97 -8.97
CA ALA A 6 2.28 -1.66 -9.28
C ALA A 6 2.37 -0.78 -8.03
N LEU A 7 1.38 -0.90 -7.14
CA LEU A 7 1.38 -0.15 -5.88
C LEU A 7 2.53 -0.63 -4.98
N TRP A 8 2.70 -1.94 -4.87
CA TRP A 8 3.77 -2.49 -4.04
C TRP A 8 5.14 -2.03 -4.53
N GLU A 9 5.34 -2.01 -5.83
CA GLU A 9 6.59 -1.53 -6.40
C GLU A 9 6.78 -0.04 -6.13
N HIS A 10 5.72 0.74 -6.22
CA HIS A 10 5.77 2.17 -5.95
C HIS A 10 6.24 2.42 -4.51
N ILE A 11 5.69 1.68 -3.57
CA ILE A 11 6.06 1.80 -2.16
C ILE A 11 7.51 1.40 -1.95
N GLN A 12 7.93 0.31 -2.55
CA GLN A 12 9.29 -0.16 -2.42
C GLN A 12 10.29 0.85 -2.98
N LYS A 13 9.97 1.46 -4.11
CA LYS A 13 10.86 2.44 -4.74
C LYS A 13 10.96 3.73 -3.94
N SER A 14 10.00 4.02 -3.07
CA SER A 14 10.05 5.23 -2.27
C SER A 14 11.24 5.21 -1.32
N GLY A 15 11.65 4.02 -0.88
CA GLY A 15 12.80 3.86 0.02
C GLY A 15 12.60 4.43 1.41
N GLN A 16 11.39 4.88 1.73
CA GLN A 16 11.13 5.48 3.03
C GLN A 16 10.81 4.41 4.07
N SER A 17 11.19 4.69 5.33
CA SER A 17 10.90 3.76 6.41
C SER A 17 9.41 3.78 6.79
N SER A 18 8.73 4.88 6.49
CA SER A 18 7.27 4.93 6.60
C SER A 18 6.74 5.83 5.49
N LEU A 19 5.58 5.49 4.97
CA LEU A 19 4.99 6.20 3.85
C LEU A 19 3.48 6.24 4.04
N LYS A 20 2.92 7.45 4.05
CA LYS A 20 1.49 7.64 4.20
C LYS A 20 0.92 8.07 2.85
N LEU A 21 -0.06 7.32 2.36
CA LEU A 21 -0.71 7.61 1.09
C LEU A 21 -2.20 7.76 1.29
N THR A 22 -2.80 8.69 0.54
CA THR A 22 -4.26 8.82 0.52
C THR A 22 -4.83 7.69 -0.34
N PHE A 23 -6.11 7.42 -0.17
CA PHE A 23 -6.79 6.41 -0.98
C PHE A 23 -6.67 6.77 -2.46
N GLU A 24 -6.77 8.06 -2.78
CA GLU A 24 -6.64 8.54 -4.15
C GLU A 24 -5.26 8.26 -4.72
N GLU A 25 -4.22 8.52 -3.93
CA GLU A 25 -2.85 8.23 -4.35
C GLU A 25 -2.61 6.73 -4.56
N ILE A 26 -3.22 5.92 -3.70
CA ILE A 26 -3.11 4.48 -3.81
C ILE A 26 -3.78 4.00 -5.10
N GLU A 27 -4.95 4.53 -5.40
CA GLU A 27 -5.66 4.15 -6.62
C GLU A 27 -4.87 4.54 -7.86
N GLU A 28 -4.23 5.71 -7.85
CA GLU A 28 -3.41 6.14 -8.97
C GLU A 28 -2.20 5.23 -9.16
N ALA A 29 -1.54 4.88 -8.06
CA ALA A 29 -0.35 4.02 -8.14
C ALA A 29 -0.71 2.60 -8.54
N ALA A 30 -1.82 2.09 -8.04
CA ALA A 30 -2.25 0.72 -8.34
C ALA A 30 -2.94 0.61 -9.69
N GLY A 31 -3.56 1.68 -10.15
CA GLY A 31 -4.34 1.64 -11.38
C GLY A 31 -5.71 1.00 -11.21
N VAL A 32 -6.08 0.69 -9.97
CA VAL A 32 -7.38 0.09 -9.64
C VAL A 32 -7.87 0.68 -8.33
N PRO A 33 -9.18 0.74 -8.11
CA PRO A 33 -9.69 1.29 -6.84
C PRO A 33 -9.44 0.35 -5.67
N ILE A 34 -9.36 0.94 -4.47
CA ILE A 34 -9.24 0.17 -3.25
C ILE A 34 -10.60 -0.49 -2.97
N ASP A 35 -10.54 -1.78 -2.65
CA ASP A 35 -11.74 -2.52 -2.25
C ASP A 35 -11.33 -3.57 -1.22
N HIS A 36 -12.23 -4.51 -0.93
CA HIS A 36 -11.95 -5.55 0.06
C HIS A 36 -10.72 -6.39 -0.30
N SER A 37 -10.43 -6.51 -1.58
CA SER A 37 -9.27 -7.32 -1.99
C SER A 37 -7.94 -6.67 -1.58
N PHE A 38 -7.93 -5.37 -1.31
CA PHE A 38 -6.73 -4.72 -0.82
C PHE A 38 -6.25 -5.37 0.48
N LEU A 39 -7.17 -5.59 1.42
CA LEU A 39 -6.84 -6.22 2.69
C LEU A 39 -6.41 -7.68 2.50
N LYS A 40 -6.99 -8.34 1.51
CA LYS A 40 -6.65 -9.71 1.19
C LYS A 40 -5.23 -9.81 0.61
N HIS A 41 -4.84 -8.83 -0.19
CA HIS A 41 -3.55 -8.84 -0.87
C HIS A 41 -2.42 -8.15 -0.11
N LYS A 42 -2.73 -7.52 1.02
CA LYS A 42 -1.71 -6.77 1.76
C LYS A 42 -0.52 -7.63 2.19
N LYS A 43 -0.73 -8.93 2.33
CA LYS A 43 0.35 -9.86 2.71
C LYS A 43 1.47 -9.89 1.68
N GLU A 44 1.14 -9.59 0.43
CA GLU A 44 2.12 -9.60 -0.64
C GLU A 44 3.17 -8.51 -0.45
N LEU A 45 2.78 -7.43 0.24
CA LEU A 45 3.68 -6.32 0.48
C LEU A 45 4.88 -6.72 1.32
N ALA A 46 4.73 -7.74 2.16
CA ALA A 46 5.83 -8.24 2.98
C ALA A 46 7.00 -8.71 2.11
N GLU A 47 6.71 -9.22 0.93
CA GLU A 47 7.76 -9.66 0.00
C GLU A 47 8.57 -8.49 -0.52
N TYR A 48 8.01 -7.29 -0.45
CA TYR A 48 8.68 -6.06 -0.88
C TYR A 48 9.36 -5.34 0.29
N GLY A 49 9.31 -5.93 1.48
CA GLY A 49 9.97 -5.36 2.65
C GLY A 49 9.15 -4.31 3.38
N TYR A 50 7.85 -4.29 3.15
CA TYR A 50 6.94 -3.35 3.79
C TYR A 50 5.71 -4.05 4.34
N GLN A 51 4.95 -3.35 5.15
CA GLN A 51 3.69 -3.86 5.69
C GLN A 51 2.69 -2.72 5.78
N VAL A 52 1.41 -3.08 5.74
CA VAL A 52 0.35 -2.11 5.95
C VAL A 52 0.24 -1.85 7.45
N GLY A 53 0.36 -0.59 7.84
CA GLY A 53 0.22 -0.19 9.22
C GLY A 53 -1.20 0.27 9.51
N LYS A 54 -1.35 1.55 9.83
CA LYS A 54 -2.65 2.08 10.20
C LYS A 54 -3.45 2.48 8.97
N ILE A 55 -4.73 2.12 8.95
CA ILE A 55 -5.68 2.56 7.93
C ILE A 55 -6.64 3.52 8.61
N SER A 56 -6.73 4.75 8.10
CA SER A 56 -7.66 5.74 8.61
C SER A 56 -8.78 5.96 7.60
N MET A 57 -9.96 5.50 7.94
CA MET A 57 -11.13 5.70 7.08
C MET A 57 -11.58 7.16 7.13
N LYS A 58 -11.37 7.81 8.26
CA LYS A 58 -11.76 9.21 8.42
C LYS A 58 -10.92 10.12 7.53
N GLU A 59 -9.62 9.88 7.48
CA GLU A 59 -8.72 10.68 6.67
C GLU A 59 -8.52 10.11 5.27
N GLN A 60 -9.01 8.90 5.07
CA GLN A 60 -8.85 8.16 3.81
C GLN A 60 -7.37 8.01 3.45
N THR A 61 -6.60 7.55 4.44
CA THR A 61 -5.18 7.33 4.26
C THR A 61 -4.76 5.96 4.77
N VAL A 62 -3.64 5.48 4.26
CA VAL A 62 -3.05 4.22 4.71
C VAL A 62 -1.57 4.49 4.98
N LEU A 63 -1.11 4.03 6.13
CA LEU A 63 0.30 4.14 6.50
C LEU A 63 1.00 2.82 6.20
N PHE A 64 2.09 2.91 5.44
CA PHE A 64 2.93 1.76 5.13
C PHE A 64 4.24 1.92 5.90
N SER A 65 4.76 0.80 6.40
CA SER A 65 6.00 0.82 7.18
C SER A 65 6.93 -0.27 6.68
N ARG A 66 8.23 -0.03 6.76
CA ARG A 66 9.21 -1.07 6.45
C ARG A 66 9.17 -2.12 7.54
N THR A 67 9.39 -3.37 7.13
CA THR A 67 9.40 -4.49 8.07
C THR A 67 10.75 -4.65 8.76
N GLN A 68 11.74 -3.91 8.32
CA GLN A 68 13.07 -3.97 8.91
C GLN A 68 13.48 -2.63 9.47
#